data_5a91e79a1020838c95170dbb17015120
#
_entry.id   5a91e79a1020838c95170dbb17015120
#
_cell.length_a   1.000
_cell.length_b   1.000
_cell.length_c   1.000
_cell.angle_alpha   90.00
_cell.angle_beta   90.00
_cell.angle_gamma   90.00
#
_symmetry.space_group_name_H-M   'P 1'
#
loop_
_entity.id
_entity.type
_entity.pdbx_description
1 polymer ?
#
loop_
_entity_poly.entity_id
_entity_poly.type
_entity_poly.pdbx_seq_one_letter_code
_entity_poly.pdbx_strand_id
1 'polypeptide(L)'
;MWRSLLFKTTNIGVVRKNGKSSIHKQCPFINCKNETELKEVFFKYLHVFKAMATLSDYFDLNRRYFNITDTLIFEDHMIKLDMIPKYYFKEIIDVLYTETFSRDNNLRADAPLETISEAFKLDISKVYVALSKDLGITIKSPEQAATYVNDERYRRFNTLIDKKFNDSVLIELLNCFEKRDDRRIEELVTDEAAIPTIFEYILGIIWYKVSERQGNILDFMKLSLEANLLPKTHAAGGYADIIYEYEACTSYPKHSLLLEATLADGNNQRRMEMEPVSRHLGDYRIRFNNPFDYSLFVSTYLDKNVISDFRYRKIIPYTRDEETITGMKIISMDTDSLKKIIENKVKYKYLYETFDKYHEMPLETLDWHDGMIKEATGEYKA
;
A
#
# COMPACT_ATOMS: atom_id res chain seq x y z
N MET A 1 19.64 -4.80 -39.71
CA MET A 1 20.72 -5.54 -40.36
C MET A 1 20.80 -7.00 -39.90
N TRP A 2 21.09 -7.33 -38.66
CA TRP A 2 21.18 -8.71 -38.16
C TRP A 2 19.93 -9.59 -38.40
N ARG A 3 18.73 -9.02 -38.23
CA ARG A 3 17.44 -9.74 -38.35
C ARG A 3 17.19 -10.19 -39.81
N SER A 4 17.50 -9.33 -40.77
CA SER A 4 17.35 -9.67 -42.19
C SER A 4 18.39 -10.68 -42.66
N LEU A 5 19.60 -10.66 -42.10
CA LEU A 5 20.66 -11.61 -42.40
C LEU A 5 20.36 -13.02 -41.87
N LEU A 6 19.81 -13.16 -40.68
CA LEU A 6 19.53 -14.47 -40.08
C LEU A 6 18.21 -15.09 -40.52
N PHE A 7 17.19 -14.27 -40.74
CA PHE A 7 15.82 -14.77 -40.94
C PHE A 7 15.13 -14.24 -42.20
N LYS A 8 15.85 -13.50 -43.02
CA LYS A 8 15.35 -12.92 -44.30
C LYS A 8 14.04 -12.14 -44.16
N THR A 9 13.83 -11.52 -43.02
CA THR A 9 12.65 -10.71 -42.74
C THR A 9 12.96 -9.60 -41.75
N THR A 10 12.26 -8.48 -41.85
CA THR A 10 12.33 -7.35 -40.93
C THR A 10 11.23 -7.40 -39.87
N ASN A 11 10.25 -8.29 -40.01
CA ASN A 11 9.16 -8.43 -39.05
C ASN A 11 9.65 -9.11 -37.78
N ILE A 12 9.64 -8.37 -36.67
CA ILE A 12 10.13 -8.81 -35.38
C ILE A 12 9.39 -10.06 -34.84
N GLY A 13 8.10 -10.17 -35.07
CA GLY A 13 7.31 -11.33 -34.64
C GLY A 13 7.72 -12.59 -35.38
N VAL A 14 7.89 -12.49 -36.70
CA VAL A 14 8.34 -13.60 -37.57
C VAL A 14 9.79 -13.98 -37.24
N VAL A 15 10.68 -13.00 -37.02
CA VAL A 15 12.08 -13.25 -36.62
C VAL A 15 12.14 -14.06 -35.33
N ARG A 16 11.37 -13.69 -34.33
CA ARG A 16 11.34 -14.40 -33.05
C ARG A 16 10.75 -15.79 -33.14
N LYS A 17 9.64 -15.95 -33.88
CA LYS A 17 9.01 -17.25 -34.08
C LYS A 17 9.96 -18.21 -34.80
N ASN A 18 10.57 -17.76 -35.91
CA ASN A 18 11.50 -18.56 -36.69
C ASN A 18 12.78 -18.86 -35.92
N GLY A 19 13.30 -17.90 -35.16
CA GLY A 19 14.48 -18.09 -34.30
C GLY A 19 14.26 -19.14 -33.25
N LYS A 20 13.14 -19.08 -32.50
CA LYS A 20 12.77 -20.10 -31.51
C LYS A 20 12.64 -21.49 -32.18
N SER A 21 11.95 -21.59 -33.30
CA SER A 21 11.79 -22.86 -34.02
C SER A 21 13.13 -23.42 -34.50
N SER A 22 14.03 -22.58 -34.98
CA SER A 22 15.37 -22.99 -35.39
C SER A 22 16.21 -23.51 -34.23
N ILE A 23 16.14 -22.86 -33.09
CA ILE A 23 16.84 -23.28 -31.86
C ILE A 23 16.30 -24.61 -31.34
N HIS A 24 15.00 -24.84 -31.39
CA HIS A 24 14.40 -26.13 -31.00
C HIS A 24 14.85 -27.28 -31.93
N LYS A 25 15.07 -27.00 -33.22
CA LYS A 25 15.49 -28.03 -34.20
C LYS A 25 16.99 -28.32 -34.12
N GLN A 26 17.78 -27.30 -33.91
CA GLN A 26 19.25 -27.38 -33.80
C GLN A 26 19.70 -26.46 -32.68
N CYS A 27 19.76 -26.99 -31.46
CA CYS A 27 20.22 -26.21 -30.32
C CYS A 27 21.66 -25.72 -30.55
N PRO A 28 21.87 -24.42 -30.75
CA PRO A 28 23.21 -23.89 -31.09
C PRO A 28 24.18 -23.98 -29.91
N PHE A 29 23.69 -24.32 -28.73
CA PHE A 29 24.48 -24.41 -27.47
C PHE A 29 25.07 -25.81 -27.25
N ILE A 30 24.58 -26.85 -27.94
CA ILE A 30 25.02 -28.25 -27.72
C ILE A 30 26.51 -28.40 -27.96
N ASN A 31 27.08 -27.65 -28.91
CA ASN A 31 28.47 -27.75 -29.28
C ASN A 31 29.42 -26.81 -28.54
N CYS A 32 28.89 -25.99 -27.60
CA CYS A 32 29.73 -25.10 -26.78
C CYS A 32 30.54 -25.92 -25.76
N LYS A 33 31.88 -25.80 -25.84
CA LYS A 33 32.81 -26.55 -24.98
C LYS A 33 33.25 -25.78 -23.73
N ASN A 34 33.04 -24.49 -23.74
CA ASN A 34 33.47 -23.61 -22.67
C ASN A 34 32.55 -22.38 -22.58
N GLU A 35 32.73 -21.59 -21.49
CA GLU A 35 31.93 -20.41 -21.21
C GLU A 35 32.06 -19.30 -22.28
N THR A 36 33.23 -19.16 -22.89
CA THR A 36 33.47 -18.15 -23.93
C THR A 36 32.64 -18.44 -25.18
N GLU A 37 32.69 -19.68 -25.66
CA GLU A 37 31.86 -20.12 -26.76
C GLU A 37 30.36 -20.00 -26.48
N LEU A 38 29.94 -20.34 -25.26
CA LEU A 38 28.56 -20.18 -24.82
C LEU A 38 28.13 -18.70 -24.85
N LYS A 39 28.97 -17.80 -24.37
CA LYS A 39 28.72 -16.36 -24.40
C LYS A 39 28.61 -15.85 -25.84
N GLU A 40 29.51 -16.23 -26.72
CA GLU A 40 29.45 -15.80 -28.12
C GLU A 40 28.18 -16.27 -28.83
N VAL A 41 27.80 -17.53 -28.64
CA VAL A 41 26.57 -18.09 -29.21
C VAL A 41 25.35 -17.40 -28.59
N PHE A 42 25.35 -17.16 -27.26
CA PHE A 42 24.26 -16.47 -26.58
C PHE A 42 24.09 -15.04 -27.12
N PHE A 43 25.17 -14.27 -27.25
CA PHE A 43 25.12 -12.93 -27.83
C PHE A 43 24.55 -12.90 -29.23
N LYS A 44 24.86 -13.90 -30.05
CA LYS A 44 24.33 -14.04 -31.41
C LYS A 44 22.80 -14.17 -31.44
N TYR A 45 22.21 -14.81 -30.43
CA TYR A 45 20.76 -15.06 -30.36
C TYR A 45 20.05 -14.17 -29.33
N LEU A 46 20.75 -13.27 -28.62
CA LEU A 46 20.24 -12.47 -27.54
C LEU A 46 18.92 -11.75 -27.89
N HIS A 47 18.84 -11.15 -29.08
CA HIS A 47 17.64 -10.43 -29.50
C HIS A 47 16.43 -11.34 -29.82
N VAL A 48 16.68 -12.64 -30.11
CA VAL A 48 15.63 -13.64 -30.32
C VAL A 48 15.01 -14.04 -28.98
N PHE A 49 15.84 -14.13 -27.96
CA PHE A 49 15.38 -14.52 -26.61
C PHE A 49 14.79 -13.37 -25.81
N LYS A 50 14.99 -12.11 -26.23
CA LYS A 50 14.65 -10.95 -25.39
C LYS A 50 15.18 -11.09 -23.96
N ALA A 51 16.43 -11.50 -23.81
CA ALA A 51 16.95 -11.95 -22.54
C ALA A 51 16.68 -10.97 -21.38
N MET A 52 16.93 -9.68 -21.58
CA MET A 52 16.69 -8.67 -20.55
C MET A 52 15.23 -8.59 -20.14
N ALA A 53 14.30 -8.48 -21.10
CA ALA A 53 12.88 -8.44 -20.81
C ALA A 53 12.42 -9.74 -20.10
N THR A 54 12.87 -10.89 -20.60
CA THR A 54 12.51 -12.18 -20.00
C THR A 54 13.06 -12.32 -18.58
N LEU A 55 14.30 -11.90 -18.32
CA LEU A 55 14.88 -11.91 -16.97
C LEU A 55 14.14 -10.96 -16.02
N SER A 56 13.79 -9.77 -16.51
CA SER A 56 12.98 -8.81 -15.74
C SER A 56 11.60 -9.39 -15.40
N ASP A 57 10.89 -9.96 -16.39
CA ASP A 57 9.58 -10.58 -16.20
C ASP A 57 9.64 -11.75 -15.19
N TYR A 58 10.67 -12.60 -15.28
CA TYR A 58 10.85 -13.71 -14.34
C TYR A 58 11.26 -13.23 -12.94
N PHE A 59 12.09 -12.21 -12.85
CA PHE A 59 12.45 -11.61 -11.56
C PHE A 59 11.21 -11.04 -10.86
N ASP A 60 10.43 -10.25 -11.58
CA ASP A 60 9.18 -9.67 -11.07
C ASP A 60 8.18 -10.76 -10.65
N LEU A 61 7.98 -11.78 -11.48
CA LEU A 61 7.10 -12.90 -11.15
C LEU A 61 7.57 -13.63 -9.87
N ASN A 62 8.86 -13.92 -9.72
CA ASN A 62 9.38 -14.58 -8.52
C ASN A 62 9.26 -13.67 -7.29
N ARG A 63 9.55 -12.36 -7.42
CA ARG A 63 9.37 -11.38 -6.34
C ARG A 63 7.93 -11.40 -5.82
N ARG A 64 6.94 -11.35 -6.72
CA ARG A 64 5.51 -11.43 -6.37
C ARG A 64 5.14 -12.74 -5.70
N TYR A 65 5.67 -13.85 -6.16
CA TYR A 65 5.46 -15.15 -5.52
C TYR A 65 5.98 -15.19 -4.08
N PHE A 66 7.16 -14.65 -3.83
CA PHE A 66 7.72 -14.60 -2.49
C PHE A 66 7.00 -13.59 -1.59
N ASN A 67 6.53 -12.48 -2.16
CA ASN A 67 5.74 -11.49 -1.41
C ASN A 67 4.42 -12.05 -0.88
N ILE A 68 3.78 -12.99 -1.62
CA ILE A 68 2.55 -13.66 -1.15
C ILE A 68 2.77 -14.41 0.16
N THR A 69 3.99 -14.91 0.39
CA THR A 69 4.31 -15.70 1.60
C THR A 69 4.53 -14.86 2.85
N ASP A 70 4.68 -13.54 2.73
CA ASP A 70 5.09 -12.62 3.80
C ASP A 70 6.36 -13.07 4.57
N THR A 71 7.19 -13.92 3.94
CA THR A 71 8.41 -14.47 4.54
C THR A 71 9.66 -13.69 4.17
N LEU A 72 9.65 -13.03 3.01
CA LEU A 72 10.78 -12.28 2.48
C LEU A 72 10.48 -10.79 2.41
N ILE A 73 11.49 -10.00 2.72
CA ILE A 73 11.49 -8.55 2.61
C ILE A 73 12.45 -8.17 1.49
N PHE A 74 11.96 -7.44 0.49
CA PHE A 74 12.75 -6.87 -0.60
C PHE A 74 12.99 -5.39 -0.30
N GLU A 75 14.24 -5.03 -0.05
CA GLU A 75 14.61 -3.68 0.40
C GLU A 75 16.00 -3.31 -0.12
N ASP A 76 16.15 -2.16 -0.75
CA ASP A 76 17.45 -1.60 -1.18
C ASP A 76 18.37 -2.60 -1.90
N HIS A 77 17.84 -3.34 -2.87
CA HIS A 77 18.55 -4.42 -3.59
C HIS A 77 18.98 -5.60 -2.70
N MET A 78 18.44 -5.70 -1.50
CA MET A 78 18.68 -6.79 -0.57
C MET A 78 17.41 -7.63 -0.39
N ILE A 79 17.61 -8.93 -0.19
CA ILE A 79 16.54 -9.86 0.19
C ILE A 79 16.82 -10.31 1.61
N LYS A 80 15.85 -10.16 2.50
CA LYS A 80 15.94 -10.55 3.91
C LYS A 80 14.75 -11.45 4.26
N LEU A 81 14.95 -12.37 5.17
CA LEU A 81 13.84 -13.05 5.83
C LEU A 81 13.18 -12.10 6.84
N ASP A 82 11.86 -12.09 6.91
CA ASP A 82 11.16 -11.45 8.01
C ASP A 82 11.47 -12.15 9.34
N MET A 83 11.11 -11.53 10.45
CA MET A 83 11.61 -11.90 11.77
C MET A 83 11.30 -13.35 12.13
N ILE A 84 10.05 -13.76 12.14
CA ILE A 84 9.67 -15.13 12.52
C ILE A 84 10.21 -16.18 11.54
N PRO A 85 10.06 -16.03 10.21
CA PRO A 85 10.68 -16.90 9.22
C PRO A 85 12.20 -17.03 9.40
N LYS A 86 12.90 -15.93 9.73
CA LYS A 86 14.35 -15.95 9.97
C LYS A 86 14.73 -16.92 11.08
N TYR A 87 14.06 -16.87 12.22
CA TYR A 87 14.37 -17.75 13.35
C TYR A 87 13.91 -19.16 13.10
N TYR A 88 12.76 -19.34 12.44
CA TYR A 88 12.28 -20.65 12.03
C TYR A 88 13.27 -21.36 11.10
N PHE A 89 13.68 -20.72 10.01
CA PHE A 89 14.63 -21.32 9.07
C PHE A 89 16.04 -21.49 9.65
N LYS A 90 16.46 -20.63 10.58
CA LYS A 90 17.75 -20.76 11.26
C LYS A 90 17.87 -22.10 12.01
N GLU A 91 16.79 -22.59 12.60
CA GLU A 91 16.78 -23.84 13.35
C GLU A 91 16.87 -25.09 12.45
N ILE A 92 16.45 -24.97 11.19
CA ILE A 92 16.33 -26.12 10.26
C ILE A 92 17.26 -26.01 9.05
N ILE A 93 18.04 -24.91 8.93
CA ILE A 93 18.82 -24.60 7.72
C ILE A 93 19.80 -25.70 7.34
N ASP A 94 20.46 -26.31 8.32
CA ASP A 94 21.48 -27.35 8.07
C ASP A 94 20.83 -28.59 7.44
N VAL A 95 19.62 -28.93 7.85
CA VAL A 95 18.87 -30.06 7.28
C VAL A 95 18.38 -29.68 5.89
N LEU A 96 17.76 -28.51 5.73
CA LEU A 96 17.25 -28.04 4.44
C LEU A 96 18.36 -27.91 3.39
N TYR A 97 19.57 -27.52 3.80
CA TYR A 97 20.72 -27.36 2.90
C TYR A 97 21.23 -28.69 2.37
N THR A 98 21.10 -29.78 3.14
CA THR A 98 21.57 -31.12 2.78
C THR A 98 20.53 -31.99 2.11
N GLU A 99 19.25 -31.70 2.31
CA GLU A 99 18.16 -32.44 1.69
C GLU A 99 17.80 -31.89 0.30
N THR A 100 17.58 -32.80 -0.65
CA THR A 100 17.06 -32.47 -1.97
C THR A 100 15.58 -32.80 -1.99
N PHE A 101 14.73 -31.78 -2.01
CA PHE A 101 13.30 -31.96 -2.09
C PHE A 101 12.88 -32.27 -3.53
N SER A 102 12.27 -33.41 -3.76
CA SER A 102 11.64 -33.70 -5.04
C SER A 102 10.38 -32.85 -5.20
N ARG A 103 10.04 -32.53 -6.44
CA ARG A 103 8.78 -31.85 -6.77
C ARG A 103 7.63 -32.79 -6.41
N ASP A 104 6.97 -32.56 -5.28
CA ASP A 104 5.84 -33.37 -4.84
C ASP A 104 4.53 -32.78 -5.33
N ASN A 105 3.73 -33.60 -6.02
CA ASN A 105 2.36 -33.24 -6.43
C ASN A 105 1.38 -33.21 -5.24
N ASN A 106 1.80 -33.69 -4.08
CA ASN A 106 1.02 -33.66 -2.84
C ASN A 106 1.14 -32.31 -2.09
N LEU A 107 2.05 -31.43 -2.49
CA LEU A 107 2.11 -30.03 -2.06
C LEU A 107 0.93 -29.24 -2.60
N ARG A 108 -0.26 -29.63 -2.22
CA ARG A 108 -1.47 -28.84 -2.45
C ARG A 108 -1.74 -28.00 -1.21
N ALA A 109 -2.47 -26.88 -1.42
CA ALA A 109 -2.99 -26.09 -0.31
C ALA A 109 -3.45 -27.02 0.83
N ASP A 110 -3.05 -26.73 2.04
CA ASP A 110 -3.39 -27.46 3.27
C ASP A 110 -2.58 -28.74 3.60
N ALA A 111 -1.59 -29.13 2.80
CA ALA A 111 -0.71 -30.22 3.20
C ALA A 111 0.24 -29.76 4.31
N PRO A 112 0.31 -30.46 5.47
CA PRO A 112 1.28 -30.14 6.51
C PRO A 112 2.71 -30.22 5.97
N LEU A 113 3.55 -29.23 6.28
CA LEU A 113 4.96 -29.17 5.81
C LEU A 113 5.76 -30.41 6.25
N GLU A 114 5.40 -31.02 7.35
CA GLU A 114 6.00 -32.26 7.88
C GLU A 114 5.86 -33.45 6.91
N THR A 115 4.91 -33.38 5.97
CA THR A 115 4.78 -34.42 4.92
C THR A 115 5.90 -34.34 3.88
N ILE A 116 6.59 -33.21 3.80
CA ILE A 116 7.71 -32.98 2.88
C ILE A 116 9.01 -33.45 3.51
N SER A 117 9.25 -33.08 4.76
CA SER A 117 10.41 -33.47 5.55
C SER A 117 10.11 -33.41 7.04
N GLU A 118 10.64 -34.39 7.79
CA GLU A 118 10.61 -34.39 9.26
C GLU A 118 11.26 -33.11 9.86
N ALA A 119 12.16 -32.45 9.14
CA ALA A 119 12.79 -31.21 9.58
C ALA A 119 11.76 -30.09 9.85
N PHE A 120 10.62 -30.13 9.21
CA PHE A 120 9.54 -29.15 9.42
C PHE A 120 8.69 -29.44 10.68
N LYS A 121 8.92 -30.55 11.37
CA LYS A 121 8.37 -30.81 12.72
C LYS A 121 9.13 -30.02 13.77
N LEU A 122 9.16 -28.71 13.63
CA LEU A 122 9.89 -27.85 14.54
C LEU A 122 9.09 -27.63 15.83
N ASP A 123 9.77 -27.78 16.95
CA ASP A 123 9.26 -27.28 18.22
C ASP A 123 9.32 -25.75 18.23
N ILE A 124 8.19 -25.09 18.06
CA ILE A 124 8.08 -23.63 17.99
C ILE A 124 8.66 -22.95 19.26
N SER A 125 8.73 -23.67 20.38
CA SER A 125 9.33 -23.16 21.62
C SER A 125 10.82 -22.83 21.44
N LYS A 126 11.53 -23.57 20.60
CA LYS A 126 12.94 -23.28 20.26
C LYS A 126 13.07 -21.96 19.50
N VAL A 127 12.15 -21.65 18.60
CA VAL A 127 12.09 -20.39 17.87
C VAL A 127 11.92 -19.23 18.86
N TYR A 128 10.99 -19.39 19.84
CA TYR A 128 10.77 -18.38 20.87
C TYR A 128 12.00 -18.18 21.77
N VAL A 129 12.70 -19.24 22.12
CA VAL A 129 13.94 -19.16 22.90
C VAL A 129 15.02 -18.42 22.13
N ALA A 130 15.24 -18.77 20.87
CA ALA A 130 16.22 -18.09 19.99
C ALA A 130 15.89 -16.62 19.81
N LEU A 131 14.62 -16.33 19.53
CA LEU A 131 14.09 -14.96 19.39
C LEU A 131 14.28 -14.16 20.69
N SER A 132 13.92 -14.75 21.84
CA SER A 132 14.08 -14.12 23.17
C SER A 132 15.54 -13.77 23.47
N LYS A 133 16.46 -14.67 23.15
CA LYS A 133 17.90 -14.47 23.37
C LYS A 133 18.47 -13.33 22.53
N ASP A 134 18.15 -13.31 21.23
CA ASP A 134 18.68 -12.31 20.30
C ASP A 134 18.11 -10.91 20.56
N LEU A 135 16.87 -10.83 21.06
CA LEU A 135 16.17 -9.57 21.32
C LEU A 135 16.29 -9.09 22.77
N GLY A 136 16.83 -9.90 23.68
CA GLY A 136 16.94 -9.57 25.09
C GLY A 136 15.57 -9.47 25.83
N ILE A 137 14.55 -10.18 25.33
CA ILE A 137 13.19 -10.20 25.88
C ILE A 137 12.76 -11.63 26.20
N THR A 138 11.64 -11.82 26.90
CA THR A 138 11.10 -13.15 27.18
C THR A 138 9.81 -13.36 26.41
N ILE A 139 9.81 -14.32 25.47
CA ILE A 139 8.64 -14.75 24.71
C ILE A 139 8.29 -16.18 25.13
N LYS A 140 7.07 -16.38 25.60
CA LYS A 140 6.59 -17.69 26.11
C LYS A 140 5.34 -18.19 25.39
N SER A 141 4.67 -17.36 24.59
CA SER A 141 3.44 -17.73 23.91
C SER A 141 3.36 -17.12 22.51
N PRO A 142 2.52 -17.70 21.62
CA PRO A 142 2.22 -17.13 20.30
C PRO A 142 1.74 -15.68 20.37
N GLU A 143 0.90 -15.35 21.35
CA GLU A 143 0.33 -14.01 21.51
C GLU A 143 1.42 -12.98 21.84
N GLN A 144 2.35 -13.32 22.72
CA GLN A 144 3.50 -12.46 23.02
C GLN A 144 4.41 -12.29 21.80
N ALA A 145 4.64 -13.35 21.02
CA ALA A 145 5.38 -13.26 19.77
C ALA A 145 4.66 -12.35 18.76
N ALA A 146 3.35 -12.49 18.61
CA ALA A 146 2.54 -11.65 17.72
C ALA A 146 2.58 -10.17 18.15
N THR A 147 2.44 -9.87 19.44
CA THR A 147 2.57 -8.50 19.94
C THR A 147 3.92 -7.90 19.60
N TYR A 148 5.00 -8.65 19.86
CA TYR A 148 6.34 -8.18 19.55
C TYR A 148 6.57 -7.95 18.05
N VAL A 149 6.10 -8.85 17.21
CA VAL A 149 6.18 -8.70 15.74
C VAL A 149 5.42 -7.45 15.28
N ASN A 150 4.23 -7.19 15.85
CA ASN A 150 3.46 -6.00 15.54
C ASN A 150 4.18 -4.71 15.99
N ASP A 151 4.76 -4.70 17.19
CA ASP A 151 5.53 -3.56 17.69
C ASP A 151 6.77 -3.31 16.81
N GLU A 152 7.46 -4.37 16.39
CA GLU A 152 8.60 -4.26 15.48
C GLU A 152 8.19 -3.79 14.09
N ARG A 153 7.08 -4.28 13.55
CA ARG A 153 6.50 -3.77 12.29
C ARG A 153 6.17 -2.29 12.39
N TYR A 154 5.56 -1.87 13.48
CA TYR A 154 5.24 -0.46 13.74
C TYR A 154 6.51 0.39 13.82
N ARG A 155 7.54 -0.07 14.55
CA ARG A 155 8.83 0.61 14.63
C ARG A 155 9.51 0.73 13.25
N ARG A 156 9.50 -0.34 12.47
CA ARG A 156 10.02 -0.36 11.09
C ARG A 156 9.26 0.60 10.19
N PHE A 157 7.93 0.67 10.33
CA PHE A 157 7.11 1.57 9.54
C PHE A 157 7.43 3.04 9.85
N ASN A 158 7.58 3.40 11.11
CA ASN A 158 8.03 4.75 11.47
C ASN A 158 9.41 5.07 10.89
N THR A 159 10.33 4.11 10.90
CA THR A 159 11.66 4.27 10.28
C THR A 159 11.55 4.44 8.77
N LEU A 160 10.67 3.70 8.11
CA LEU A 160 10.39 3.85 6.67
C LEU A 160 9.85 5.25 6.36
N ILE A 161 8.87 5.73 7.14
CA ILE A 161 8.33 7.08 6.99
C ILE A 161 9.42 8.14 7.10
N ASP A 162 10.29 8.04 8.10
CA ASP A 162 11.36 9.01 8.31
C ASP A 162 12.38 9.03 7.16
N LYS A 163 12.72 7.88 6.64
CA LYS A 163 13.74 7.74 5.58
C LYS A 163 13.19 8.05 4.20
N LYS A 164 12.00 7.55 3.87
CA LYS A 164 11.46 7.56 2.51
C LYS A 164 10.40 8.62 2.30
N PHE A 165 9.57 8.94 3.30
CA PHE A 165 8.40 9.80 3.18
C PHE A 165 8.53 11.09 4.01
N ASN A 166 9.65 11.80 3.83
CA ASN A 166 9.79 13.14 4.38
C ASN A 166 8.84 14.14 3.68
N ASP A 167 8.69 15.33 4.23
CA ASP A 167 7.71 16.32 3.75
C ASP A 167 7.92 16.70 2.28
N SER A 168 9.17 16.82 1.82
CA SER A 168 9.47 17.16 0.43
C SER A 168 9.06 16.05 -0.54
N VAL A 169 9.26 14.79 -0.18
CA VAL A 169 8.82 13.63 -0.99
C VAL A 169 7.31 13.51 -1.00
N LEU A 170 6.64 13.78 0.12
CA LEU A 170 5.17 13.78 0.17
C LEU A 170 4.57 14.85 -0.72
N ILE A 171 5.14 16.07 -0.73
CA ILE A 171 4.72 17.16 -1.63
C ILE A 171 5.00 16.80 -3.09
N GLU A 172 6.16 16.20 -3.40
CA GLU A 172 6.48 15.71 -4.75
C GLU A 172 5.45 14.68 -5.21
N LEU A 173 5.09 13.71 -4.37
CA LEU A 173 4.08 12.69 -4.66
C LEU A 173 2.70 13.31 -4.92
N LEU A 174 2.25 14.27 -4.11
CA LEU A 174 1.00 14.97 -4.35
C LEU A 174 0.99 15.67 -5.72
N ASN A 175 2.10 16.33 -6.10
CA ASN A 175 2.25 16.90 -7.42
C ASN A 175 2.25 15.87 -8.56
N CYS A 176 2.81 14.69 -8.33
CA CYS A 176 2.78 13.57 -9.30
C CYS A 176 1.37 13.02 -9.48
N PHE A 177 0.59 12.87 -8.41
CA PHE A 177 -0.82 12.45 -8.49
C PHE A 177 -1.66 13.45 -9.31
N GLU A 178 -1.49 14.75 -9.09
CA GLU A 178 -2.18 15.79 -9.86
C GLU A 178 -1.85 15.75 -11.36
N LYS A 179 -0.58 15.51 -11.69
CA LYS A 179 -0.10 15.45 -13.07
C LYS A 179 -0.28 14.09 -13.73
N ARG A 180 -0.72 13.07 -12.99
CA ARG A 180 -0.78 11.69 -13.44
C ARG A 180 0.58 11.18 -13.95
N ASP A 181 1.65 11.57 -13.27
CA ASP A 181 2.99 11.04 -13.50
C ASP A 181 3.14 9.69 -12.77
N ASP A 182 2.38 8.72 -13.26
CA ASP A 182 2.26 7.38 -12.66
C ASP A 182 3.65 6.71 -12.56
N ARG A 183 4.51 6.89 -13.55
CA ARG A 183 5.86 6.34 -13.52
C ARG A 183 6.70 6.90 -12.37
N ARG A 184 6.62 8.20 -12.13
CA ARG A 184 7.37 8.83 -11.03
C ARG A 184 6.84 8.40 -9.67
N ILE A 185 5.53 8.19 -9.55
CA ILE A 185 4.90 7.63 -8.35
C ILE A 185 5.43 6.22 -8.06
N GLU A 186 5.47 5.35 -9.07
CA GLU A 186 6.02 4.00 -8.96
C GLU A 186 7.50 4.02 -8.54
N GLU A 187 8.32 4.88 -9.13
CA GLU A 187 9.74 5.05 -8.75
C GLU A 187 9.91 5.49 -7.30
N LEU A 188 9.05 6.40 -6.81
CA LEU A 188 9.12 6.94 -5.47
C LEU A 188 8.55 5.99 -4.41
N VAL A 189 7.56 5.15 -4.73
CA VAL A 189 6.89 4.29 -3.77
C VAL A 189 7.09 2.82 -4.09
N THR A 190 6.37 2.31 -5.08
CA THR A 190 6.45 0.91 -5.54
C THR A 190 5.71 0.75 -6.88
N ASP A 191 6.15 -0.18 -7.70
CA ASP A 191 5.46 -0.64 -8.92
C ASP A 191 4.55 -1.86 -8.67
N GLU A 192 4.38 -2.27 -7.41
CA GLU A 192 3.60 -3.46 -7.00
C GLU A 192 2.14 -3.16 -6.71
N ALA A 193 1.79 -1.90 -6.47
CA ALA A 193 0.43 -1.49 -6.16
C ALA A 193 -0.16 -0.57 -7.24
N ALA A 194 -1.48 -0.58 -7.37
CA ALA A 194 -2.19 0.36 -8.24
C ALA A 194 -2.03 1.80 -7.74
N ILE A 195 -1.95 2.77 -8.66
CA ILE A 195 -1.77 4.19 -8.31
C ILE A 195 -2.82 4.71 -7.32
N PRO A 196 -4.12 4.37 -7.42
CA PRO A 196 -5.08 4.76 -6.37
C PRO A 196 -4.74 4.21 -4.99
N THR A 197 -4.31 2.95 -4.89
CA THR A 197 -3.87 2.35 -3.62
C THR A 197 -2.64 3.05 -3.04
N ILE A 198 -1.71 3.48 -3.91
CA ILE A 198 -0.56 4.29 -3.47
C ILE A 198 -1.05 5.64 -2.93
N PHE A 199 -2.05 6.26 -3.55
CA PHE A 199 -2.62 7.52 -3.08
C PHE A 199 -3.26 7.37 -1.68
N GLU A 200 -4.08 6.32 -1.46
CA GLU A 200 -4.63 5.96 -0.14
C GLU A 200 -3.53 5.80 0.91
N TYR A 201 -2.48 5.07 0.56
CA TYR A 201 -1.32 4.83 1.44
C TYR A 201 -0.59 6.14 1.82
N ILE A 202 -0.33 7.00 0.85
CA ILE A 202 0.34 8.30 1.05
C ILE A 202 -0.54 9.23 1.88
N LEU A 203 -1.85 9.25 1.64
CA LEU A 203 -2.80 10.00 2.47
C LEU A 203 -2.75 9.54 3.93
N GLY A 204 -2.71 8.23 4.18
CA GLY A 204 -2.55 7.68 5.52
C GLY A 204 -1.29 8.15 6.22
N ILE A 205 -0.15 8.18 5.51
CA ILE A 205 1.12 8.67 6.05
C ILE A 205 1.05 10.17 6.34
N ILE A 206 0.52 10.97 5.43
CA ILE A 206 0.36 12.43 5.63
C ILE A 206 -0.48 12.66 6.89
N TRP A 207 -1.62 11.97 6.98
CA TRP A 207 -2.54 12.17 8.10
C TRP A 207 -1.94 11.71 9.44
N TYR A 208 -1.16 10.63 9.42
CA TYR A 208 -0.41 10.17 10.59
C TYR A 208 0.59 11.24 11.09
N LYS A 209 1.29 11.91 10.17
CA LYS A 209 2.19 13.02 10.54
C LYS A 209 1.43 14.24 11.05
N VAL A 210 0.32 14.61 10.40
CA VAL A 210 -0.59 15.70 10.83
C VAL A 210 -1.15 15.44 12.22
N SER A 211 -1.43 14.18 12.55
CA SER A 211 -1.90 13.72 13.86
C SER A 211 -0.77 13.55 14.90
N GLU A 212 0.42 14.10 14.64
CA GLU A 212 1.60 13.99 15.50
C GLU A 212 1.94 12.53 15.88
N ARG A 213 1.67 11.62 14.95
CA ARG A 213 1.89 10.16 15.06
C ARG A 213 1.14 9.51 16.23
N GLN A 214 -0.07 10.00 16.54
CA GLN A 214 -0.91 9.38 17.56
C GLN A 214 -1.42 8.02 17.08
N GLY A 215 -1.41 7.03 17.97
CA GLY A 215 -1.89 5.68 17.72
C GLY A 215 -0.97 4.86 16.81
N ASN A 216 -1.46 3.70 16.38
CA ASN A 216 -0.74 2.81 15.47
C ASN A 216 -1.34 2.89 14.06
N ILE A 217 -0.62 3.52 13.15
CA ILE A 217 -1.07 3.69 11.77
C ILE A 217 -1.36 2.36 11.05
N LEU A 218 -0.70 1.26 11.42
CA LEU A 218 -0.94 -0.06 10.85
C LEU A 218 -2.32 -0.61 11.21
N ASP A 219 -2.91 -0.17 12.32
CA ASP A 219 -4.27 -0.54 12.73
C ASP A 219 -5.31 0.32 12.01
N PHE A 220 -4.95 1.54 11.64
CA PHE A 220 -5.84 2.50 11.01
C PHE A 220 -5.96 2.30 9.49
N MET A 221 -4.87 1.97 8.81
CA MET A 221 -4.89 1.64 7.39
C MET A 221 -5.64 0.32 7.16
N LYS A 222 -6.67 0.35 6.30
CA LYS A 222 -7.43 -0.86 5.95
C LYS A 222 -6.93 -1.53 4.68
N LEU A 223 -5.94 -0.95 4.04
CA LEU A 223 -5.24 -1.53 2.88
C LEU A 223 -4.22 -2.60 3.32
N SER A 224 -3.93 -3.55 2.43
CA SER A 224 -2.90 -4.56 2.69
C SER A 224 -1.51 -4.00 2.39
N LEU A 225 -0.55 -4.36 3.23
CA LEU A 225 0.87 -4.00 3.05
C LEU A 225 1.70 -5.24 2.75
N GLU A 226 2.75 -5.05 1.94
CA GLU A 226 3.81 -6.04 1.75
C GLU A 226 4.67 -6.20 3.03
N ALA A 227 5.51 -7.22 3.07
CA ALA A 227 6.44 -7.44 4.19
C ALA A 227 7.43 -6.28 4.40
N ASN A 228 7.73 -5.51 3.34
CA ASN A 228 8.52 -4.27 3.40
C ASN A 228 7.70 -3.04 3.83
N LEU A 229 6.42 -3.23 4.15
CA LEU A 229 5.48 -2.21 4.61
C LEU A 229 5.05 -1.19 3.54
N LEU A 230 5.31 -1.47 2.26
CA LEU A 230 4.76 -0.72 1.14
C LEU A 230 3.34 -1.22 0.77
N PRO A 231 2.52 -0.42 0.10
CA PRO A 231 1.15 -0.79 -0.23
C PRO A 231 1.09 -1.96 -1.23
N LYS A 232 0.08 -2.83 -1.05
CA LYS A 232 -0.18 -3.99 -1.92
C LYS A 232 -1.54 -3.91 -2.60
N THR A 233 -2.61 -3.91 -1.81
CA THR A 233 -3.98 -3.82 -2.30
C THR A 233 -4.78 -2.83 -1.48
N HIS A 234 -5.77 -2.21 -2.12
CA HIS A 234 -6.70 -1.29 -1.48
C HIS A 234 -7.54 -1.96 -0.38
N ALA A 235 -8.22 -1.16 0.43
CA ALA A 235 -9.14 -1.63 1.45
C ALA A 235 -10.24 -2.53 0.88
N ALA A 236 -10.77 -3.45 1.70
CA ALA A 236 -11.91 -4.27 1.30
C ALA A 236 -13.13 -3.39 1.04
N GLY A 237 -13.89 -3.71 -0.03
CA GLY A 237 -15.08 -2.93 -0.38
C GLY A 237 -16.10 -2.84 0.76
N GLY A 238 -16.72 -1.67 0.91
CA GLY A 238 -17.70 -1.37 1.95
C GLY A 238 -17.13 -0.73 3.23
N TYR A 239 -15.84 -0.44 3.25
CA TYR A 239 -15.18 0.28 4.34
C TYR A 239 -14.44 1.50 3.77
N ALA A 240 -14.25 2.52 4.62
CA ALA A 240 -13.36 3.64 4.30
C ALA A 240 -11.91 3.16 4.14
N ASP A 241 -11.12 3.86 3.33
CA ASP A 241 -9.73 3.51 3.05
C ASP A 241 -8.87 3.51 4.33
N ILE A 242 -9.12 4.48 5.21
CA ILE A 242 -8.42 4.62 6.48
C ILE A 242 -9.44 5.04 7.55
N ILE A 243 -9.39 4.38 8.71
CA ILE A 243 -10.22 4.74 9.87
C ILE A 243 -9.28 5.12 11.01
N TYR A 244 -9.19 6.41 11.27
CA TYR A 244 -8.33 6.97 12.29
C TYR A 244 -9.11 7.19 13.58
N GLU A 245 -8.66 6.58 14.68
CA GLU A 245 -9.34 6.67 15.97
C GLU A 245 -8.64 7.69 16.90
N TYR A 246 -9.39 8.64 17.40
CA TYR A 246 -8.92 9.68 18.30
C TYR A 246 -9.55 9.57 19.68
N GLU A 247 -8.73 9.46 20.71
CA GLU A 247 -9.19 9.56 22.09
C GLU A 247 -9.54 11.02 22.46
N ALA A 248 -10.48 11.18 23.38
CA ALA A 248 -10.91 12.51 23.82
C ALA A 248 -9.77 13.32 24.41
N CYS A 249 -9.72 14.61 24.09
CA CYS A 249 -8.79 15.56 24.66
C CYS A 249 -9.48 16.92 24.89
N THR A 250 -8.73 17.95 25.27
CA THR A 250 -9.29 19.30 25.52
C THR A 250 -9.88 19.95 24.25
N SER A 251 -9.50 19.52 23.06
CA SER A 251 -9.90 20.14 21.79
C SER A 251 -10.93 19.37 21.01
N TYR A 252 -11.11 18.10 21.32
CA TYR A 252 -12.10 17.27 20.63
C TYR A 252 -12.57 16.09 21.49
N PRO A 253 -13.82 15.64 21.33
CA PRO A 253 -14.34 14.41 21.92
C PRO A 253 -13.68 13.17 21.29
N LYS A 254 -13.89 12.01 21.91
CA LYS A 254 -13.53 10.74 21.30
C LYS A 254 -14.33 10.55 20.01
N HIS A 255 -13.63 10.27 18.90
CA HIS A 255 -14.26 10.09 17.60
C HIS A 255 -13.36 9.32 16.65
N SER A 256 -13.97 8.86 15.56
CA SER A 256 -13.28 8.28 14.42
C SER A 256 -13.37 9.22 13.22
N LEU A 257 -12.27 9.32 12.50
CA LEU A 257 -12.17 9.99 11.21
C LEU A 257 -12.03 8.96 10.12
N LEU A 258 -12.97 8.95 9.19
CA LEU A 258 -12.94 8.15 7.99
C LEU A 258 -12.26 8.96 6.88
N LEU A 259 -11.08 8.53 6.44
CA LEU A 259 -10.39 9.14 5.31
C LEU A 259 -10.73 8.36 4.04
N GLU A 260 -11.15 9.09 3.03
CA GLU A 260 -11.51 8.56 1.70
C GLU A 260 -10.66 9.26 0.65
N ALA A 261 -10.01 8.49 -0.20
CA ALA A 261 -9.08 9.00 -1.20
C ALA A 261 -9.50 8.60 -2.62
N THR A 262 -9.59 9.55 -3.53
CA THR A 262 -9.88 9.24 -4.93
C THR A 262 -9.04 10.04 -5.90
N LEU A 263 -8.71 9.43 -7.02
CA LEU A 263 -8.14 10.08 -8.20
C LEU A 263 -9.18 10.29 -9.30
N ALA A 264 -10.46 10.01 -9.01
CA ALA A 264 -11.56 10.27 -9.94
C ALA A 264 -11.81 11.78 -10.05
N ASP A 265 -12.15 12.23 -11.24
CA ASP A 265 -12.44 13.63 -11.55
C ASP A 265 -13.84 13.82 -12.18
N GLY A 266 -14.32 15.04 -12.19
CA GLY A 266 -15.51 15.50 -12.87
C GLY A 266 -16.73 14.58 -12.69
N ASN A 267 -17.29 14.11 -13.81
CA ASN A 267 -18.47 13.25 -13.80
C ASN A 267 -18.24 11.90 -13.09
N ASN A 268 -17.02 11.36 -13.14
CA ASN A 268 -16.69 10.10 -12.48
C ASN A 268 -16.70 10.29 -10.96
N GLN A 269 -16.13 11.36 -10.44
CA GLN A 269 -16.15 11.66 -9.01
C GLN A 269 -17.58 11.76 -8.49
N ARG A 270 -18.48 12.47 -9.19
CA ARG A 270 -19.90 12.55 -8.80
C ARG A 270 -20.61 11.21 -8.76
N ARG A 271 -20.34 10.35 -9.75
CA ARG A 271 -21.03 9.06 -9.87
C ARG A 271 -20.48 7.99 -8.94
N MET A 272 -19.18 8.06 -8.63
CA MET A 272 -18.47 6.98 -7.94
C MET A 272 -18.26 7.27 -6.45
N GLU A 273 -18.30 8.54 -6.01
CA GLU A 273 -17.86 8.90 -4.67
C GLU A 273 -18.97 9.45 -3.76
N MET A 274 -19.95 10.18 -4.32
CA MET A 274 -20.97 10.84 -3.49
C MET A 274 -21.75 9.86 -2.61
N GLU A 275 -22.19 8.75 -3.18
CA GLU A 275 -22.94 7.72 -2.45
C GLU A 275 -22.00 6.89 -1.57
N PRO A 276 -20.90 6.31 -2.05
CA PRO A 276 -20.03 5.48 -1.23
C PRO A 276 -19.49 6.18 0.01
N VAL A 277 -18.97 7.39 -0.11
CA VAL A 277 -18.44 8.17 1.04
C VAL A 277 -19.55 8.42 2.07
N SER A 278 -20.74 8.81 1.60
CA SER A 278 -21.89 9.03 2.48
C SER A 278 -22.34 7.74 3.16
N ARG A 279 -22.33 6.63 2.44
CA ARG A 279 -22.71 5.31 2.94
C ARG A 279 -21.69 4.79 3.97
N HIS A 280 -20.39 4.90 3.69
CA HIS A 280 -19.36 4.45 4.62
C HIS A 280 -19.47 5.19 5.97
N LEU A 281 -19.63 6.51 5.94
CA LEU A 281 -19.83 7.28 7.19
C LEU A 281 -21.15 6.95 7.86
N GLY A 282 -22.24 6.84 7.09
CA GLY A 282 -23.58 6.53 7.62
C GLY A 282 -23.60 5.18 8.32
N ASP A 283 -23.12 4.14 7.63
CA ASP A 283 -23.02 2.79 8.17
C ASP A 283 -22.13 2.72 9.41
N TYR A 284 -21.01 3.44 9.38
CA TYR A 284 -20.08 3.51 10.52
C TYR A 284 -20.76 4.14 11.74
N ARG A 285 -21.40 5.30 11.57
CA ARG A 285 -22.10 6.00 12.64
C ARG A 285 -23.29 5.22 13.22
N ILE A 286 -24.04 4.52 12.39
CA ILE A 286 -25.10 3.61 12.85
C ILE A 286 -24.48 2.51 13.72
N ARG A 287 -23.44 1.85 13.21
CA ARG A 287 -22.80 0.73 13.92
C ARG A 287 -22.19 1.09 15.27
N PHE A 288 -21.53 2.25 15.37
CA PHE A 288 -20.79 2.65 16.58
C PHE A 288 -21.52 3.70 17.42
N ASN A 289 -22.63 4.23 16.93
CA ASN A 289 -23.50 5.20 17.59
C ASN A 289 -22.72 6.41 18.17
N ASN A 290 -21.75 6.94 17.41
CA ASN A 290 -20.99 8.12 17.83
C ASN A 290 -21.25 9.30 16.88
N PRO A 291 -21.94 10.37 17.34
CA PRO A 291 -22.29 11.53 16.52
C PRO A 291 -21.08 12.38 16.11
N PHE A 292 -19.93 12.21 16.76
CA PHE A 292 -18.72 12.96 16.49
C PHE A 292 -17.86 12.36 15.37
N ASP A 293 -18.18 11.11 14.94
CA ASP A 293 -17.51 10.49 13.82
C ASP A 293 -17.81 11.26 12.53
N TYR A 294 -16.77 11.46 11.71
CA TYR A 294 -16.89 12.22 10.48
C TYR A 294 -15.98 11.69 9.37
N SER A 295 -16.18 12.15 8.14
CA SER A 295 -15.36 11.77 7.01
C SER A 295 -14.59 12.96 6.44
N LEU A 296 -13.36 12.70 5.99
CA LEU A 296 -12.58 13.59 5.16
C LEU A 296 -12.36 12.93 3.79
N PHE A 297 -12.92 13.54 2.77
CA PHE A 297 -12.78 13.13 1.38
C PHE A 297 -11.65 13.93 0.72
N VAL A 298 -10.65 13.24 0.17
CA VAL A 298 -9.48 13.85 -0.44
C VAL A 298 -9.36 13.44 -1.90
N SER A 299 -9.14 14.43 -2.76
CA SER A 299 -8.96 14.18 -4.20
C SER A 299 -7.99 15.19 -4.81
N THR A 300 -7.43 14.86 -5.97
CA THR A 300 -6.64 15.80 -6.78
C THR A 300 -7.50 16.89 -7.44
N TYR A 301 -8.81 16.68 -7.51
CA TYR A 301 -9.79 17.61 -8.05
C TYR A 301 -11.10 17.51 -7.25
N LEU A 302 -11.73 18.63 -6.97
CA LEU A 302 -13.02 18.65 -6.28
C LEU A 302 -14.12 19.21 -7.19
N ASP A 303 -15.10 18.39 -7.52
CA ASP A 303 -16.32 18.83 -8.21
C ASP A 303 -17.22 19.63 -7.25
N LYS A 304 -17.68 20.80 -7.68
CA LYS A 304 -18.53 21.69 -6.87
C LYS A 304 -19.83 21.03 -6.39
N ASN A 305 -20.38 20.11 -7.18
CA ASN A 305 -21.59 19.39 -6.78
C ASN A 305 -21.29 18.34 -5.69
N VAL A 306 -20.08 17.74 -5.69
CA VAL A 306 -19.63 16.85 -4.62
C VAL A 306 -19.48 17.62 -3.32
N ILE A 307 -18.83 18.79 -3.35
CA ILE A 307 -18.71 19.67 -2.17
C ILE A 307 -20.10 20.02 -1.63
N SER A 308 -21.01 20.41 -2.51
CA SER A 308 -22.39 20.78 -2.12
C SER A 308 -23.16 19.59 -1.54
N ASP A 309 -23.10 18.41 -2.18
CA ASP A 309 -23.77 17.21 -1.67
C ASP A 309 -23.26 16.85 -0.26
N PHE A 310 -21.96 16.78 -0.08
CA PHE A 310 -21.36 16.46 1.21
C PHE A 310 -21.73 17.49 2.29
N ARG A 311 -21.81 18.77 1.93
CA ARG A 311 -22.28 19.80 2.85
C ARG A 311 -23.72 19.58 3.28
N TYR A 312 -24.60 19.23 2.32
CA TYR A 312 -26.02 19.00 2.61
C TYR A 312 -26.29 17.71 3.38
N ARG A 313 -25.34 16.77 3.49
CA ARG A 313 -25.46 15.59 4.35
C ARG A 313 -25.63 15.94 5.83
N LYS A 314 -25.31 17.17 6.22
CA LYS A 314 -25.64 17.69 7.56
C LYS A 314 -27.14 17.64 7.85
N ILE A 315 -28.00 17.86 6.85
CA ILE A 315 -29.47 17.90 7.05
C ILE A 315 -30.19 16.74 6.38
N ILE A 316 -29.58 16.07 5.40
CA ILE A 316 -30.20 14.94 4.73
C ILE A 316 -30.07 13.70 5.62
N PRO A 317 -31.19 13.05 6.01
CA PRO A 317 -31.13 11.82 6.78
C PRO A 317 -30.44 10.70 6.00
N TYR A 318 -29.64 9.90 6.70
CA TYR A 318 -29.15 8.63 6.19
C TYR A 318 -29.86 7.49 6.91
N THR A 319 -30.44 6.56 6.16
CA THR A 319 -31.21 5.44 6.69
C THR A 319 -30.62 4.13 6.20
N ARG A 320 -30.43 3.20 7.13
CA ARG A 320 -30.09 1.81 6.83
C ARG A 320 -30.98 0.91 7.68
N ASP A 321 -31.67 0.00 7.02
CA ASP A 321 -32.71 -0.83 7.63
C ASP A 321 -33.76 0.05 8.36
N GLU A 322 -33.91 -0.11 9.67
CA GLU A 322 -34.83 0.68 10.50
C GLU A 322 -34.14 1.86 11.22
N GLU A 323 -32.83 2.01 11.09
CA GLU A 323 -32.04 3.04 11.77
C GLU A 323 -31.83 4.26 10.87
N THR A 324 -32.02 5.44 11.46
CA THR A 324 -31.84 6.72 10.77
C THR A 324 -30.99 7.67 11.58
N ILE A 325 -30.00 8.27 10.93
CA ILE A 325 -29.15 9.31 11.51
C ILE A 325 -29.19 10.60 10.70
N THR A 326 -28.86 11.70 11.34
CA THR A 326 -28.70 13.03 10.73
C THR A 326 -27.40 13.66 11.18
N GLY A 327 -27.06 14.83 10.67
CA GLY A 327 -25.87 15.57 11.10
C GLY A 327 -24.57 14.94 10.66
N MET A 328 -24.54 14.31 9.47
CA MET A 328 -23.27 13.78 8.94
C MET A 328 -22.33 14.91 8.55
N LYS A 329 -21.10 14.86 9.07
CA LYS A 329 -20.01 15.79 8.76
C LYS A 329 -19.07 15.15 7.74
N ILE A 330 -19.09 15.63 6.49
CA ILE A 330 -18.18 15.19 5.44
C ILE A 330 -17.45 16.42 4.94
N ILE A 331 -16.14 16.43 5.12
CA ILE A 331 -15.24 17.51 4.71
C ILE A 331 -14.58 17.11 3.39
N SER A 332 -14.53 18.02 2.43
CA SER A 332 -13.80 17.82 1.17
C SER A 332 -12.51 18.62 1.18
N MET A 333 -11.43 18.04 0.71
CA MET A 333 -10.13 18.70 0.60
C MET A 333 -9.40 18.24 -0.67
N ASP A 334 -8.73 19.15 -1.34
CA ASP A 334 -7.87 18.83 -2.47
C ASP A 334 -6.40 18.63 -2.06
N THR A 335 -5.61 18.10 -2.98
CA THR A 335 -4.19 17.87 -2.76
C THR A 335 -3.39 19.16 -2.59
N ASP A 336 -3.82 20.28 -3.20
CA ASP A 336 -3.20 21.58 -2.97
C ASP A 336 -3.32 22.03 -1.51
N SER A 337 -4.48 21.81 -0.92
CA SER A 337 -4.72 22.08 0.51
C SER A 337 -3.86 21.21 1.40
N LEU A 338 -3.70 19.91 1.07
CA LEU A 338 -2.80 19.01 1.80
C LEU A 338 -1.34 19.46 1.73
N LYS A 339 -0.87 19.92 0.57
CA LYS A 339 0.50 20.47 0.45
C LYS A 339 0.71 21.64 1.40
N LYS A 340 -0.22 22.58 1.45
CA LYS A 340 -0.16 23.73 2.37
C LYS A 340 -0.19 23.29 3.84
N ILE A 341 -0.99 22.29 4.20
CA ILE A 341 -1.02 21.72 5.55
C ILE A 341 0.36 21.17 5.94
N ILE A 342 1.03 20.45 5.03
CA ILE A 342 2.38 19.92 5.25
C ILE A 342 3.39 21.07 5.38
N GLU A 343 3.39 22.03 4.47
CA GLU A 343 4.31 23.20 4.43
C GLU A 343 4.18 24.05 5.70
N ASN A 344 2.95 24.33 6.12
CA ASN A 344 2.63 25.13 7.30
C ASN A 344 2.66 24.34 8.61
N LYS A 345 2.97 23.02 8.54
CA LYS A 345 3.03 22.09 9.70
C LYS A 345 1.77 22.18 10.56
N VAL A 346 0.62 22.24 9.90
CA VAL A 346 -0.67 22.30 10.59
C VAL A 346 -0.94 20.97 11.30
N LYS A 347 -1.40 21.04 12.53
CA LYS A 347 -1.68 19.87 13.36
C LYS A 347 -3.16 19.52 13.34
N TYR A 348 -3.46 18.24 13.55
CA TYR A 348 -4.83 17.72 13.55
C TYR A 348 -5.77 18.47 14.49
N LYS A 349 -5.32 18.79 15.70
CA LYS A 349 -6.11 19.57 16.66
C LYS A 349 -6.71 20.83 16.05
N TYR A 350 -5.89 21.61 15.34
CA TYR A 350 -6.33 22.84 14.69
C TYR A 350 -7.29 22.57 13.53
N LEU A 351 -7.03 21.51 12.76
CA LEU A 351 -7.92 21.08 11.69
C LEU A 351 -9.30 20.69 12.21
N TYR A 352 -9.34 19.90 13.32
CA TYR A 352 -10.60 19.49 13.92
C TYR A 352 -11.42 20.70 14.38
N GLU A 353 -10.82 21.63 15.13
CA GLU A 353 -11.47 22.85 15.59
C GLU A 353 -12.00 23.69 14.42
N THR A 354 -11.22 23.81 13.33
CA THR A 354 -11.64 24.51 12.11
C THR A 354 -12.82 23.80 11.43
N PHE A 355 -12.72 22.51 11.21
CA PHE A 355 -13.77 21.73 10.56
C PHE A 355 -15.08 21.76 11.34
N ASP A 356 -14.99 21.66 12.66
CA ASP A 356 -16.16 21.71 13.54
C ASP A 356 -16.83 23.08 13.52
N LYS A 357 -16.04 24.14 13.66
CA LYS A 357 -16.50 25.54 13.54
C LYS A 357 -17.26 25.78 12.24
N TYR A 358 -16.69 25.39 11.09
CA TYR A 358 -17.33 25.59 9.79
C TYR A 358 -18.49 24.64 9.54
N HIS A 359 -18.49 23.46 10.13
CA HIS A 359 -19.65 22.58 10.06
C HIS A 359 -20.86 23.17 10.74
N GLU A 360 -20.70 23.89 11.85
CA GLU A 360 -21.78 24.52 12.58
C GLU A 360 -22.33 25.80 11.93
N MET A 361 -21.59 26.39 10.97
CA MET A 361 -22.08 27.56 10.22
C MET A 361 -23.35 27.26 9.41
N PRO A 362 -24.20 28.25 9.12
CA PRO A 362 -25.35 28.12 8.25
C PRO A 362 -25.00 27.51 6.89
N LEU A 363 -25.98 26.86 6.26
CA LEU A 363 -25.82 26.28 4.91
C LEU A 363 -25.78 27.42 3.89
N GLU A 364 -24.57 27.83 3.56
CA GLU A 364 -24.30 28.81 2.51
C GLU A 364 -23.47 28.18 1.39
N THR A 365 -23.16 28.96 0.40
CA THR A 365 -22.55 28.58 -0.86
C THR A 365 -21.08 28.12 -0.73
N LEU A 366 -20.37 28.07 -1.87
CA LEU A 366 -18.96 27.68 -1.97
C LEU A 366 -18.01 28.57 -1.16
N ASP A 367 -18.40 29.79 -0.84
CA ASP A 367 -17.63 30.71 0.02
C ASP A 367 -17.34 30.11 1.41
N TRP A 368 -18.26 29.28 1.92
CA TRP A 368 -18.05 28.50 3.13
C TRP A 368 -16.85 27.57 3.00
N HIS A 369 -16.79 26.82 1.89
CA HIS A 369 -15.72 25.83 1.67
C HIS A 369 -14.36 26.53 1.52
N ASP A 370 -14.30 27.59 0.71
CA ASP A 370 -13.07 28.36 0.50
C ASP A 370 -12.57 29.01 1.81
N GLY A 371 -13.49 29.52 2.64
CA GLY A 371 -13.17 30.06 3.95
C GLY A 371 -12.59 28.99 4.89
N MET A 372 -13.22 27.83 4.94
CA MET A 372 -12.75 26.69 5.72
C MET A 372 -11.36 26.24 5.31
N ILE A 373 -11.12 26.06 4.01
CA ILE A 373 -9.83 25.62 3.47
C ILE A 373 -8.74 26.64 3.78
N LYS A 374 -8.98 27.94 3.57
CA LYS A 374 -8.00 28.98 3.91
C LYS A 374 -7.61 28.99 5.38
N GLU A 375 -8.59 28.82 6.26
CA GLU A 375 -8.30 28.72 7.70
C GLU A 375 -7.56 27.42 8.01
N ALA A 376 -8.06 26.25 7.54
CA ALA A 376 -7.45 24.95 7.76
C ALA A 376 -5.99 24.86 7.26
N THR A 377 -5.66 25.53 6.15
CA THR A 377 -4.29 25.56 5.63
C THR A 377 -3.38 26.56 6.34
N GLY A 378 -3.90 27.38 7.27
CA GLY A 378 -3.13 28.36 8.02
C GLY A 378 -2.89 29.68 7.27
N GLU A 379 -3.53 29.92 6.13
CA GLU A 379 -3.36 31.14 5.34
C GLU A 379 -3.82 32.41 6.09
N TYR A 380 -4.67 32.28 7.11
CA TYR A 380 -5.08 33.40 7.96
C TYR A 380 -4.11 33.73 9.11
N LYS A 381 -3.01 32.98 9.25
CA LYS A 381 -2.02 33.21 10.32
C LYS A 381 -0.82 34.06 9.87
N ALA A 382 -0.84 34.57 8.64
CA ALA A 382 0.20 35.43 8.11
C ALA A 382 -0.07 36.93 8.39
#